data_9f86c6f580836185018cc1697e939037
#
_entry.id   9f86c6f580836185018cc1697e939037
#
_cell.length_a   1.000
_cell.length_b   1.000
_cell.length_c   1.000
_cell.angle_alpha   90.00
_cell.angle_beta   90.00
_cell.angle_gamma   90.00
#
_symmetry.space_group_name_H-M   'P 1'
#
loop_
_entity.id
_entity.type
_entity.pdbx_description
1 polymer ?
#
loop_
_entity_poly.entity_id
_entity_poly.type
_entity_poly.pdbx_seq_one_letter_code
_entity_poly.pdbx_strand_id
1 'polypeptide(L)'
;EIIRTERAETDYARLLDRAGEISQPSASHASASQRKTPVHDHFHTLTYLCETRLVRERFEQMMRSLPDTVWRAKGFVRLTDSDDQWMFQYVAGEFDMEWLDLLPEPPEHVVFIGKGFDRTALRQALGECALASSISSSLP
;
A
#
# COMPACT_ATOMS: atom_id res chain seq x y z
N GLU A 1 20.48 4.76 23.33
CA GLU A 1 19.98 6.14 23.38
C GLU A 1 18.71 6.22 22.57
N ILE A 2 17.60 6.57 23.22
CA ILE A 2 16.29 6.66 22.57
C ILE A 2 16.16 8.08 22.05
N ILE A 3 16.05 8.25 20.74
CA ILE A 3 15.79 9.56 20.13
C ILE A 3 14.28 9.82 20.21
N ARG A 4 13.90 10.80 21.00
CA ARG A 4 12.53 11.25 21.12
C ARG A 4 12.24 12.25 19.99
N THR A 5 11.32 11.92 19.10
CA THR A 5 10.87 12.83 18.05
C THR A 5 9.52 13.42 18.45
N GLU A 6 9.39 14.74 18.46
CA GLU A 6 8.12 15.43 18.56
C GLU A 6 7.71 15.84 17.14
N ARG A 7 6.47 15.47 16.75
CA ARG A 7 5.88 15.76 15.43
C ARG A 7 6.67 15.27 14.21
N ALA A 8 7.39 14.15 14.35
CA ALA A 8 8.21 13.58 13.27
C ALA A 8 9.27 14.54 12.68
N GLU A 9 9.61 15.61 13.36
CA GLU A 9 10.76 16.43 13.02
C GLU A 9 12.01 15.73 13.56
N THR A 10 12.73 15.10 12.66
CA THR A 10 14.01 14.46 12.96
C THR A 10 15.11 15.29 12.35
N ASP A 11 16.12 15.62 13.14
CA ASP A 11 17.34 16.24 12.62
C ASP A 11 18.10 15.22 11.77
N TYR A 12 17.91 15.30 10.47
CA TYR A 12 18.53 14.41 9.49
C TYR A 12 20.05 14.46 9.51
N ALA A 13 20.65 15.56 9.96
CA ALA A 13 22.10 15.71 10.08
C ALA A 13 22.67 14.71 11.11
N ARG A 14 21.95 14.45 12.22
CA ARG A 14 22.35 13.47 13.22
C ARG A 14 22.19 12.01 12.76
N LEU A 15 21.28 11.74 11.85
CA LEU A 15 21.09 10.41 11.29
C LEU A 15 22.18 10.09 10.26
N LEU A 16 22.65 11.07 9.51
CA LEU A 16 23.68 10.90 8.49
C LEU A 16 25.09 10.75 9.11
N ASP A 17 25.35 11.42 10.21
CA ASP A 17 26.64 11.32 10.92
C ASP A 17 26.88 9.90 11.49
N ARG A 18 25.81 9.20 11.85
CA ARG A 18 25.88 7.83 12.34
C ARG A 18 26.02 6.76 11.25
N ALA A 19 25.69 7.09 9.99
CA ALA A 19 25.86 6.20 8.86
C ALA A 19 27.34 6.05 8.42
N GLY A 20 28.23 6.94 8.87
CA GLY A 20 29.66 6.92 8.55
C GLY A 20 30.49 5.89 9.35
N GLU A 21 29.94 5.28 10.39
CA GLU A 21 30.66 4.31 11.24
C GLU A 21 30.31 2.85 10.96
N ILE A 22 29.89 2.51 9.76
CA ILE A 22 29.83 1.10 9.37
C ILE A 22 31.23 0.68 8.94
N SER A 23 32.07 0.34 9.92
CA SER A 23 33.30 -0.38 9.69
C SER A 23 33.00 -1.68 8.96
N GLN A 24 33.63 -1.87 7.82
CA GLN A 24 33.58 -3.13 7.09
C GLN A 24 34.03 -4.26 8.01
N PRO A 25 33.28 -5.36 8.16
CA PRO A 25 33.78 -6.52 8.82
C PRO A 25 34.85 -7.18 7.94
N SER A 26 36.09 -7.14 8.36
CA SER A 26 37.16 -7.92 7.79
C SER A 26 36.80 -9.41 7.89
N ALA A 27 36.89 -10.09 6.75
CA ALA A 27 36.70 -11.52 6.65
C ALA A 27 37.72 -12.26 7.51
N SER A 28 37.25 -12.97 8.55
CA SER A 28 38.00 -14.06 9.17
C SER A 28 37.07 -15.23 9.48
N HIS A 29 37.27 -16.25 8.71
CA HIS A 29 37.03 -17.69 8.90
C HIS A 29 35.94 -18.18 9.84
N ALA A 30 34.91 -18.71 9.20
CA ALA A 30 34.31 -20.03 9.36
C ALA A 30 34.31 -20.65 10.77
N SER A 31 33.14 -20.64 11.35
CA SER A 31 32.64 -21.77 12.12
C SER A 31 31.21 -22.02 11.65
N ALA A 32 30.96 -23.23 11.15
CA ALA A 32 29.64 -23.65 10.68
C ALA A 32 28.70 -23.80 11.89
N SER A 33 28.18 -22.70 12.36
CA SER A 33 27.03 -22.64 13.21
C SER A 33 25.81 -22.54 12.29
N GLN A 34 24.91 -23.50 12.38
CA GLN A 34 23.64 -23.53 11.68
C GLN A 34 22.95 -22.19 11.87
N ARG A 35 23.11 -21.31 10.91
CA ARG A 35 22.27 -20.12 10.81
C ARG A 35 20.86 -20.63 10.59
N LYS A 36 20.03 -20.55 11.63
CA LYS A 36 18.59 -20.53 11.43
C LYS A 36 18.36 -19.46 10.38
N THR A 37 18.04 -19.87 9.15
CA THR A 37 17.54 -18.96 8.15
C THR A 37 16.43 -18.16 8.81
N PRO A 38 16.49 -16.82 8.80
CA PRO A 38 15.37 -16.07 9.28
C PRO A 38 14.18 -16.56 8.48
N VAL A 39 13.14 -17.01 9.17
CA VAL A 39 11.86 -17.31 8.54
C VAL A 39 11.45 -15.97 7.96
N HIS A 40 11.72 -15.78 6.67
CA HIS A 40 11.19 -14.66 5.93
C HIS A 40 9.68 -14.85 5.97
N ASP A 41 9.04 -14.17 6.87
CA ASP A 41 7.61 -13.99 6.83
C ASP A 41 7.31 -13.38 5.46
N HIS A 42 6.85 -14.24 4.54
CA HIS A 42 6.62 -13.85 3.16
C HIS A 42 5.41 -12.91 3.12
N PHE A 43 5.70 -11.62 3.21
CA PHE A 43 4.72 -10.60 2.92
C PHE A 43 4.37 -10.64 1.44
N HIS A 44 3.10 -10.59 1.18
CA HIS A 44 2.60 -10.46 -0.18
C HIS A 44 2.25 -9.00 -0.43
N THR A 45 2.67 -8.52 -1.57
CA THR A 45 2.30 -7.20 -2.06
C THR A 45 1.55 -7.37 -3.39
N LEU A 46 0.46 -6.65 -3.52
CA LEU A 46 -0.28 -6.55 -4.77
C LEU A 46 -0.41 -5.07 -5.12
N THR A 47 0.07 -4.70 -6.30
CA THR A 47 -0.19 -3.38 -6.89
C THR A 47 -1.21 -3.53 -8.01
N TYR A 48 -2.23 -2.68 -7.98
CA TYR A 48 -3.26 -2.60 -8.99
C TYR A 48 -3.29 -1.18 -9.56
N LEU A 49 -3.14 -1.04 -10.87
CA LEU A 49 -3.27 0.24 -11.56
C LEU A 49 -4.75 0.48 -11.88
N CYS A 50 -5.25 1.64 -11.49
CA CYS A 50 -6.62 2.02 -11.73
C CYS A 50 -6.68 2.76 -13.06
N GLU A 51 -7.18 2.10 -14.09
CA GLU A 51 -7.34 2.70 -15.42
C GLU A 51 -8.67 3.46 -15.58
N THR A 52 -9.56 3.26 -14.63
CA THR A 52 -10.91 3.83 -14.65
C THR A 52 -11.33 4.34 -13.28
N ARG A 53 -12.29 5.24 -13.24
CA ARG A 53 -12.87 5.73 -11.99
C ARG A 53 -13.60 4.61 -11.26
N LEU A 54 -13.50 4.61 -9.94
CA LEU A 54 -14.19 3.66 -9.08
C LEU A 54 -15.48 4.23 -8.54
N VAL A 55 -16.49 3.39 -8.40
CA VAL A 55 -17.74 3.77 -7.73
C VAL A 55 -17.48 3.83 -6.22
N ARG A 56 -17.66 5.01 -5.61
CA ARG A 56 -17.33 5.28 -4.22
C ARG A 56 -17.87 4.23 -3.26
N GLU A 57 -19.17 3.99 -3.32
CA GLU A 57 -19.84 3.08 -2.40
C GLU A 57 -19.29 1.66 -2.48
N ARG A 58 -19.02 1.20 -3.71
CA ARG A 58 -18.45 -0.14 -3.93
C ARG A 58 -17.02 -0.24 -3.41
N PHE A 59 -16.23 0.79 -3.67
CA PHE A 59 -14.84 0.85 -3.22
C PHE A 59 -14.76 0.90 -1.70
N GLU A 60 -15.52 1.77 -1.04
CA GLU A 60 -15.55 1.86 0.42
C GLU A 60 -16.06 0.57 1.05
N GLN A 61 -17.09 -0.05 0.49
CA GLN A 61 -17.60 -1.35 0.96
C GLN A 61 -16.55 -2.44 0.82
N MET A 62 -15.86 -2.49 -0.32
CA MET A 62 -14.77 -3.43 -0.53
C MET A 62 -13.66 -3.24 0.52
N MET A 63 -13.24 -2.00 0.77
CA MET A 63 -12.18 -1.70 1.73
C MET A 63 -12.57 -2.11 3.16
N ARG A 64 -13.82 -1.90 3.55
CA ARG A 64 -14.34 -2.34 4.87
C ARG A 64 -14.53 -3.85 4.99
N SER A 65 -14.60 -4.56 3.88
CA SER A 65 -14.78 -6.02 3.83
C SER A 65 -13.48 -6.78 3.54
N LEU A 66 -12.33 -6.12 3.58
CA LEU A 66 -11.04 -6.76 3.37
C LEU A 66 -10.79 -7.86 4.42
N PRO A 67 -10.22 -9.01 4.02
CA PRO A 67 -9.89 -10.06 4.98
C PRO A 67 -8.75 -9.64 5.91
N ASP A 68 -8.69 -10.22 7.10
CA ASP A 68 -7.63 -9.97 8.10
C ASP A 68 -6.22 -10.30 7.60
N THR A 69 -6.12 -11.02 6.50
CA THR A 69 -4.86 -11.31 5.80
C THR A 69 -4.28 -10.10 5.06
N VAL A 70 -5.10 -9.08 4.82
CA VAL A 70 -4.65 -7.78 4.30
C VAL A 70 -4.43 -6.84 5.49
N TRP A 71 -3.20 -6.45 5.72
CA TRP A 71 -2.83 -5.61 6.86
C TRP A 71 -2.83 -4.13 6.55
N ARG A 72 -2.44 -3.79 5.32
CA ARG A 72 -2.42 -2.40 4.84
C ARG A 72 -2.85 -2.34 3.39
N ALA A 73 -3.52 -1.26 3.06
CA ALA A 73 -3.67 -0.82 1.69
C ALA A 73 -3.49 0.70 1.63
N LYS A 74 -2.94 1.17 0.54
CA LYS A 74 -2.75 2.60 0.30
C LYS A 74 -2.77 2.87 -1.19
N GLY A 75 -3.15 4.06 -1.56
CA GLY A 75 -3.06 4.48 -2.95
C GLY A 75 -3.81 5.76 -3.26
N PHE A 76 -3.91 6.00 -4.55
CA PHE A 76 -4.62 7.12 -5.12
C PHE A 76 -5.67 6.61 -6.10
N VAL A 77 -6.87 7.11 -5.99
CA VAL A 77 -8.00 6.70 -6.82
C VAL A 77 -8.81 7.91 -7.28
N ARG A 78 -9.47 7.79 -8.41
CA ARG A 78 -10.53 8.70 -8.81
C ARG A 78 -11.87 8.02 -8.65
N LEU A 79 -12.80 8.77 -8.15
CA LEU A 79 -14.15 8.30 -7.91
C LEU A 79 -15.12 8.84 -8.95
N THR A 80 -16.24 8.16 -9.14
CA THR A 80 -17.24 8.54 -10.14
C THR A 80 -18.02 9.81 -9.77
N ASP A 81 -18.04 10.15 -8.50
CA ASP A 81 -18.77 11.29 -7.93
C ASP A 81 -17.93 12.57 -7.78
N SER A 82 -16.64 12.50 -8.12
CA SER A 82 -15.72 13.64 -8.03
C SER A 82 -14.69 13.59 -9.16
N ASP A 83 -14.26 14.76 -9.61
CA ASP A 83 -13.15 14.90 -10.55
C ASP A 83 -11.79 14.88 -9.85
N ASP A 84 -11.80 15.00 -8.52
CA ASP A 84 -10.61 15.05 -7.71
C ASP A 84 -9.97 13.67 -7.53
N GLN A 85 -8.67 13.68 -7.26
CA GLN A 85 -7.94 12.49 -6.86
C GLN A 85 -7.99 12.35 -5.34
N TRP A 86 -8.27 11.14 -4.87
CA TRP A 86 -8.38 10.81 -3.47
C TRP A 86 -7.22 9.90 -3.04
N MET A 87 -6.54 10.27 -1.97
CA MET A 87 -5.66 9.36 -1.27
C MET A 87 -6.48 8.55 -0.28
N PHE A 88 -6.23 7.26 -0.21
CA PHE A 88 -6.80 6.41 0.82
C PHE A 88 -5.74 5.62 1.55
N GLN A 89 -6.05 5.22 2.75
CA GLN A 89 -5.27 4.28 3.54
C GLN A 89 -6.18 3.33 4.32
N TYR A 90 -5.70 2.12 4.45
CA TYR A 90 -6.33 1.06 5.25
C TYR A 90 -5.26 0.43 6.12
N VAL A 91 -5.54 0.29 7.41
CA VAL A 91 -4.64 -0.34 8.38
C VAL A 91 -5.47 -1.17 9.35
N ALA A 92 -5.28 -2.49 9.32
CA ALA A 92 -5.87 -3.41 10.30
C ALA A 92 -7.38 -3.23 10.56
N GLY A 93 -8.15 -3.03 9.50
CA GLY A 93 -9.61 -2.85 9.58
C GLY A 93 -10.09 -1.40 9.58
N GLU A 94 -9.20 -0.45 9.79
CA GLU A 94 -9.53 0.97 9.72
C GLU A 94 -9.27 1.53 8.32
N PHE A 95 -10.27 2.13 7.73
CA PHE A 95 -10.22 2.74 6.42
C PHE A 95 -10.48 4.24 6.50
N ASP A 96 -9.60 5.01 5.89
CA ASP A 96 -9.68 6.46 5.80
C ASP A 96 -9.42 6.93 4.38
N MET A 97 -10.01 8.07 4.02
CA MET A 97 -9.90 8.65 2.69
C MET A 97 -9.83 10.17 2.80
N GLU A 98 -8.84 10.75 2.15
CA GLU A 98 -8.56 12.17 2.19
C GLU A 98 -8.38 12.73 0.78
N TRP A 99 -9.00 13.89 0.54
CA TRP A 99 -8.73 14.65 -0.66
C TRP A 99 -7.41 15.41 -0.51
N LEU A 100 -6.54 15.31 -1.52
CA LEU A 100 -5.27 15.99 -1.56
C LEU A 100 -5.10 16.71 -2.90
N ASP A 101 -4.78 17.98 -2.82
CA ASP A 101 -4.37 18.77 -3.99
C ASP A 101 -2.86 18.60 -4.20
N LEU A 102 -2.50 17.58 -4.95
CA LEU A 102 -1.11 17.26 -5.27
C LEU A 102 -0.78 17.62 -6.72
N LEU A 103 0.28 18.38 -6.91
CA LEU A 103 0.81 18.68 -8.24
C LEU A 103 2.31 18.36 -8.31
N PRO A 104 2.75 17.50 -9.25
CA PRO A 104 1.93 16.75 -10.20
C PRO A 104 1.10 15.64 -9.53
N GLU A 105 -0.04 15.33 -10.09
CA GLU A 105 -0.89 14.23 -9.61
C GLU A 105 -0.14 12.88 -9.70
N PRO A 106 -0.12 12.10 -8.61
CA PRO A 106 0.47 10.77 -8.66
C PRO A 106 -0.38 9.81 -9.50
N PRO A 107 0.21 8.75 -10.06
CA PRO A 107 -0.55 7.76 -10.80
C PRO A 107 -1.58 7.06 -9.91
N GLU A 108 -2.73 6.77 -10.46
CA GLU A 108 -3.82 6.08 -9.76
C GLU A 108 -3.48 4.61 -9.58
N HIS A 109 -3.35 4.20 -8.35
CA HIS A 109 -3.02 2.82 -8.02
C HIS A 109 -3.47 2.45 -6.60
N VAL A 110 -3.65 1.17 -6.38
CA VAL A 110 -3.94 0.57 -5.08
C VAL A 110 -2.86 -0.45 -4.74
N VAL A 111 -2.25 -0.33 -3.59
CA VAL A 111 -1.25 -1.28 -3.09
C VAL A 111 -1.79 -1.97 -1.86
N PHE A 112 -1.82 -3.30 -1.87
CA PHE A 112 -2.16 -4.12 -0.72
C PHE A 112 -0.90 -4.80 -0.17
N ILE A 113 -0.80 -4.88 1.13
CA ILE A 113 0.27 -5.58 1.86
C ILE A 113 -0.37 -6.47 2.90
N GLY A 114 0.05 -7.72 2.95
CA GLY A 114 -0.45 -8.69 3.92
C GLY A 114 0.20 -10.06 3.76
N LYS A 115 -0.43 -11.07 4.32
CA LYS A 115 0.08 -12.44 4.28
C LYS A 115 -1.03 -13.42 3.93
N GLY A 116 -0.86 -14.14 2.82
CA GLY A 116 -1.78 -15.21 2.44
C GLY A 116 -3.11 -14.76 1.84
N PHE A 117 -3.24 -13.51 1.41
CA PHE A 117 -4.44 -13.06 0.71
C PHE A 117 -4.47 -13.52 -0.75
N ASP A 118 -5.66 -13.69 -1.28
CA ASP A 118 -5.87 -14.05 -2.68
C ASP A 118 -5.78 -12.81 -3.58
N ARG A 119 -4.70 -12.73 -4.35
CA ARG A 119 -4.44 -11.61 -5.28
C ARG A 119 -5.49 -11.54 -6.39
N THR A 120 -5.95 -12.68 -6.87
CA THR A 120 -6.94 -12.75 -7.95
C THR A 120 -8.29 -12.23 -7.46
N ALA A 121 -8.71 -12.62 -6.27
CA ALA A 121 -9.94 -12.14 -5.64
C ALA A 121 -9.91 -10.63 -5.42
N LEU A 122 -8.78 -10.07 -4.96
CA LEU A 122 -8.64 -8.62 -4.76
C LEU A 122 -8.67 -7.85 -6.09
N ARG A 123 -8.02 -8.38 -7.13
CA ARG A 123 -8.07 -7.76 -8.47
C ARG A 123 -9.47 -7.76 -9.04
N GLN A 124 -10.19 -8.86 -8.90
CA GLN A 124 -11.58 -8.97 -9.34
C GLN A 124 -12.48 -7.99 -8.58
N ALA A 125 -12.37 -7.93 -7.26
CA ALA A 125 -13.15 -7.01 -6.44
C ALA A 125 -12.91 -5.54 -6.81
N LEU A 126 -11.67 -5.14 -7.10
CA LEU A 126 -11.37 -3.81 -7.61
C LEU A 126 -11.97 -3.56 -8.98
N GLY A 127 -11.92 -4.55 -9.87
CA GLY A 127 -12.56 -4.47 -11.18
C GLY A 127 -14.08 -4.29 -11.07
N GLU A 128 -14.71 -4.91 -10.09
CA GLU A 128 -16.14 -4.74 -9.81
C GLU A 128 -16.48 -3.36 -9.22
N CYS A 129 -15.52 -2.69 -8.58
CA CYS A 129 -15.67 -1.32 -8.12
C CYS A 129 -15.55 -0.31 -9.26
N ALA A 130 -14.91 -0.66 -10.36
CA ALA A 130 -14.86 0.18 -11.54
C ALA A 130 -16.27 0.44 -12.06
N LEU A 131 -16.46 1.61 -12.66
CA LEU A 131 -17.68 1.85 -13.42
C LEU A 131 -17.74 0.76 -14.48
N ALA A 132 -18.67 -0.16 -14.34
CA ALA A 132 -18.96 -1.08 -15.42
C ALA A 132 -19.19 -0.21 -16.64
N SER A 133 -18.31 -0.31 -17.62
CA SER A 133 -18.62 0.18 -18.94
C SER A 133 -19.95 -0.45 -19.25
N SER A 134 -21.03 0.31 -19.09
CA SER A 134 -22.32 -0.19 -19.47
C SER A 134 -22.16 -0.56 -20.93
N ILE A 135 -22.05 -1.84 -21.15
CA ILE A 135 -22.39 -2.36 -22.44
C ILE A 135 -23.83 -1.95 -22.58
N SER A 136 -24.01 -0.77 -23.11
CA SER A 136 -25.26 -0.36 -23.65
C SER A 136 -25.55 -1.35 -24.75
N SER A 137 -26.10 -2.47 -24.39
CA SER A 137 -26.82 -3.28 -25.35
C SER A 137 -28.02 -2.43 -25.74
N SER A 138 -27.81 -1.57 -26.73
CA SER A 138 -28.91 -1.00 -27.45
C SER A 138 -29.59 -2.17 -28.13
N LEU A 139 -30.60 -2.68 -27.48
CA LEU A 139 -31.57 -3.50 -28.17
C LEU A 139 -32.27 -2.64 -29.15
N PRO A 140 -32.40 -3.06 -30.40
CA PRO A 140 -33.22 -2.37 -31.38
C PRO A 140 -34.70 -2.39 -30.97
#